data_5bb1214ac073d9a2e8e8c740fdcc2866
#
_entry.id   5bb1214ac073d9a2e8e8c740fdcc2866
#
_cell.length_a   1.000
_cell.length_b   1.000
_cell.length_c   1.000
_cell.angle_alpha   90.00
_cell.angle_beta   90.00
_cell.angle_gamma   90.00
#
_symmetry.space_group_name_H-M   'P 1'
#
loop_
_entity.id
_entity.type
_entity.pdbx_description
1 polymer ?
#
loop_
_entity_poly.entity_id
_entity_poly.type
_entity_poly.pdbx_seq_one_letter_code
_entity_poly.pdbx_strand_id
1 'polypeptide(L)'
;LPTVGGQTALNAALDLEKAGIIEKYNIELLGVNIKSINIAEGRREFKQAMDEIGLLSPEGEIINTYDDAIAFAEQLDFPIIVRPSYTLGGAGGGVAENMDDFKRIARPGLELSPISELLVERSLIGWKEYEFEVMRDIADNVVIVASVENFDPMGVHTGDSITVAPAQTI
;
A
#
# COMPACT_ATOMS: atom_id res chain seq x y z
N LEU A 1 -21.28 -4.27 -1.65
CA LEU A 1 -20.53 -3.03 -1.89
C LEU A 1 -19.32 -3.00 -0.96
N PRO A 2 -18.20 -3.67 -1.33
CA PRO A 2 -17.04 -3.82 -0.44
C PRO A 2 -16.36 -2.50 -0.05
N THR A 3 -16.38 -1.53 -0.95
CA THR A 3 -15.70 -0.24 -0.77
C THR A 3 -16.27 0.64 0.36
N VAL A 4 -17.49 0.37 0.84
CA VAL A 4 -18.14 1.18 1.88
C VAL A 4 -17.85 0.68 3.30
N GLY A 5 -17.40 -0.57 3.43
CA GLY A 5 -17.16 -1.20 4.74
C GLY A 5 -15.69 -1.22 5.18
N GLY A 6 -14.83 -0.43 4.55
CA GLY A 6 -13.39 -0.41 4.83
C GLY A 6 -12.72 -1.77 4.64
N GLN A 7 -11.54 -1.94 5.25
CA GLN A 7 -10.72 -3.15 5.13
C GLN A 7 -11.48 -4.45 5.51
N THR A 8 -12.37 -4.37 6.48
CA THR A 8 -13.17 -5.53 6.90
C THR A 8 -14.05 -6.04 5.76
N ALA A 9 -14.69 -5.16 5.00
CA ALA A 9 -15.53 -5.55 3.88
C ALA A 9 -14.72 -6.03 2.67
N LEU A 10 -13.58 -5.44 2.40
CA LEU A 10 -12.65 -5.90 1.36
C LEU A 10 -12.15 -7.32 1.68
N ASN A 11 -11.70 -7.57 2.89
CA ASN A 11 -11.26 -8.89 3.34
C ASN A 11 -12.40 -9.92 3.27
N ALA A 12 -13.60 -9.55 3.72
CA ALA A 12 -14.77 -10.43 3.63
C ALA A 12 -15.11 -10.79 2.17
N ALA A 13 -14.98 -9.86 1.22
CA ALA A 13 -15.19 -10.14 -0.19
C ALA A 13 -14.16 -11.15 -0.73
N LEU A 14 -12.89 -11.01 -0.37
CA LEU A 14 -11.82 -11.94 -0.75
C LEU A 14 -12.05 -13.34 -0.13
N ASP A 15 -12.49 -13.42 1.11
CA ASP A 15 -12.76 -14.69 1.79
C ASP A 15 -13.97 -15.40 1.19
N LEU A 16 -15.02 -14.67 0.82
CA LEU A 16 -16.20 -15.21 0.13
C LEU A 16 -15.85 -15.74 -1.27
N GLU A 17 -14.97 -15.06 -1.99
CA GLU A 17 -14.45 -15.55 -3.28
C GLU A 17 -13.65 -16.82 -3.12
N LYS A 18 -12.68 -16.85 -2.19
CA LYS A 18 -11.89 -18.05 -1.89
C LYS A 18 -12.74 -19.26 -1.49
N ALA A 19 -13.83 -19.01 -0.80
CA ALA A 19 -14.80 -20.04 -0.42
C ALA A 19 -15.75 -20.46 -1.55
N GLY A 20 -15.66 -19.86 -2.74
CA GLY A 20 -16.53 -20.13 -3.89
C GLY A 20 -17.97 -19.64 -3.70
N ILE A 21 -18.24 -18.82 -2.71
CA ILE A 21 -19.59 -18.36 -2.37
C ILE A 21 -20.11 -17.35 -3.38
N ILE A 22 -19.24 -16.46 -3.86
CA ILE A 22 -19.61 -15.45 -4.85
C ILE A 22 -20.12 -16.10 -6.12
N GLU A 23 -19.40 -17.08 -6.66
CA GLU A 23 -19.81 -17.82 -7.85
C GLU A 23 -21.05 -18.68 -7.58
N LYS A 24 -21.04 -19.44 -6.48
CA LYS A 24 -22.15 -20.37 -6.12
C LYS A 24 -23.52 -19.68 -6.03
N TYR A 25 -23.57 -18.45 -5.53
CA TYR A 25 -24.80 -17.70 -5.35
C TYR A 25 -24.97 -16.57 -6.37
N ASN A 26 -24.11 -16.51 -7.38
CA ASN A 26 -24.10 -15.45 -8.41
C ASN A 26 -24.17 -14.05 -7.80
N ILE A 27 -23.29 -13.77 -6.83
CA ILE A 27 -23.26 -12.49 -6.12
C ILE A 27 -22.54 -11.47 -7.01
N GLU A 28 -23.20 -10.36 -7.29
CA GLU A 28 -22.58 -9.22 -7.96
C GLU A 28 -21.90 -8.31 -6.93
N LEU A 29 -20.59 -8.04 -7.13
CA LEU A 29 -19.84 -7.06 -6.35
C LEU A 29 -20.01 -5.68 -6.96
N LEU A 30 -20.57 -4.74 -6.20
CA LEU A 30 -20.76 -3.36 -6.63
C LEU A 30 -19.57 -2.48 -6.22
N GLY A 31 -19.15 -1.59 -7.10
CA GLY A 31 -18.10 -0.59 -6.86
C GLY A 31 -16.69 -1.10 -7.14
N VAL A 32 -16.37 -2.33 -6.84
CA VAL A 32 -15.04 -2.93 -7.08
C VAL A 32 -15.17 -4.43 -7.29
N ASN A 33 -14.38 -5.00 -8.18
CA ASN A 33 -14.28 -6.44 -8.40
C ASN A 33 -13.08 -7.04 -7.65
N ILE A 34 -13.06 -8.36 -7.51
CA ILE A 34 -12.00 -9.10 -6.80
C ILE A 34 -10.61 -8.85 -7.38
N LYS A 35 -10.49 -8.77 -8.70
CA LYS A 35 -9.19 -8.49 -9.34
C LYS A 35 -8.65 -7.12 -8.92
N SER A 36 -9.51 -6.10 -8.90
CA SER A 36 -9.11 -4.75 -8.49
C SER A 36 -8.76 -4.69 -7.01
N ILE A 37 -9.48 -5.44 -6.14
CA ILE A 37 -9.13 -5.54 -4.71
C ILE A 37 -7.73 -6.15 -4.56
N ASN A 38 -7.46 -7.27 -5.23
CA ASN A 38 -6.16 -7.92 -5.15
C ASN A 38 -5.01 -7.01 -5.62
N ILE A 39 -5.22 -6.27 -6.72
CA ILE A 39 -4.21 -5.30 -7.21
C ILE A 39 -4.00 -4.17 -6.21
N ALA A 40 -5.07 -3.59 -5.66
CA ALA A 40 -4.97 -2.45 -4.77
C ALA A 40 -4.36 -2.81 -3.39
N GLU A 41 -4.69 -3.99 -2.87
CA GLU A 41 -4.26 -4.43 -1.54
C GLU A 41 -2.95 -5.22 -1.57
N GLY A 42 -2.64 -5.88 -2.71
CA GLY A 42 -1.42 -6.66 -2.90
C GLY A 42 -0.24 -5.76 -3.26
N ARG A 43 0.80 -5.72 -2.43
CA ARG A 43 1.97 -4.84 -2.66
C ARG A 43 2.71 -5.20 -3.94
N ARG A 44 2.86 -6.48 -4.21
CA ARG A 44 3.50 -7.01 -5.44
C ARG A 44 2.65 -6.72 -6.66
N GLU A 45 1.37 -7.00 -6.58
CA GLU A 45 0.39 -6.79 -7.65
C GLU A 45 0.24 -5.30 -7.97
N PHE A 46 0.23 -4.44 -6.94
CA PHE A 46 0.20 -3.00 -7.13
C PHE A 46 1.46 -2.48 -7.83
N LYS A 47 2.65 -2.89 -7.35
CA LYS A 47 3.91 -2.49 -7.97
C LYS A 47 3.97 -2.91 -9.45
N GLN A 48 3.60 -4.16 -9.74
CA GLN A 48 3.55 -4.66 -11.11
C GLN A 48 2.58 -3.83 -11.97
N ALA A 49 1.39 -3.52 -11.46
CA ALA A 49 0.42 -2.70 -12.18
C ALA A 49 0.94 -1.28 -12.46
N MET A 50 1.68 -0.67 -11.52
CA MET A 50 2.30 0.64 -11.73
C MET A 50 3.40 0.56 -12.79
N ASP A 51 4.24 -0.46 -12.74
CA ASP A 51 5.31 -0.67 -13.73
C ASP A 51 4.72 -0.89 -15.13
N GLU A 52 3.63 -1.68 -15.27
CA GLU A 52 2.94 -1.93 -16.55
C GLU A 52 2.38 -0.68 -17.20
N ILE A 53 1.91 0.29 -16.41
CA ILE A 53 1.39 1.56 -16.92
C ILE A 53 2.44 2.69 -16.95
N GLY A 54 3.69 2.38 -16.59
CA GLY A 54 4.81 3.32 -16.63
C GLY A 54 4.79 4.40 -15.55
N LEU A 55 4.09 4.16 -14.44
CA LEU A 55 4.11 5.04 -13.28
C LEU A 55 5.25 4.66 -12.33
N LEU A 56 5.91 5.67 -11.79
CA LEU A 56 6.97 5.48 -10.81
C LEU A 56 6.37 5.14 -9.45
N SER A 57 6.94 4.15 -8.80
CA SER A 57 6.75 3.86 -7.38
C SER A 57 8.08 4.08 -6.63
N PRO A 58 8.06 4.24 -5.30
CA PRO A 58 9.31 4.29 -4.54
C PRO A 58 10.19 3.07 -4.87
N GLU A 59 11.50 3.31 -4.96
CA GLU A 59 12.46 2.23 -5.13
C GLU A 59 12.36 1.29 -3.93
N GLY A 60 12.01 0.03 -4.17
CA GLY A 60 11.75 -0.91 -3.11
C GLY A 60 11.58 -2.33 -3.61
N GLU A 61 11.78 -3.28 -2.70
CA GLU A 61 11.70 -4.70 -2.98
C GLU A 61 11.00 -5.46 -1.86
N ILE A 62 10.34 -6.56 -2.24
CA ILE A 62 9.72 -7.50 -1.31
C ILE A 62 10.71 -8.62 -1.03
N ILE A 63 11.09 -8.77 0.22
CA ILE A 63 12.21 -9.58 0.66
C ILE A 63 11.76 -10.59 1.71
N ASN A 64 12.27 -11.81 1.62
CA ASN A 64 11.87 -12.92 2.49
C ASN A 64 13.00 -13.41 3.41
N THR A 65 14.23 -12.91 3.22
CA THR A 65 15.36 -13.29 4.08
C THR A 65 16.06 -12.07 4.66
N TYR A 66 16.66 -12.23 5.82
CA TYR A 66 17.38 -11.14 6.47
C TYR A 66 18.63 -10.71 5.69
N ASP A 67 19.35 -11.67 5.10
CA ASP A 67 20.59 -11.38 4.37
C ASP A 67 20.29 -10.60 3.07
N ASP A 68 19.21 -10.96 2.37
CA ASP A 68 18.76 -10.21 1.20
C ASP A 68 18.28 -8.80 1.59
N ALA A 69 17.64 -8.67 2.76
CA ALA A 69 17.22 -7.36 3.27
C ALA A 69 18.41 -6.43 3.53
N ILE A 70 19.48 -6.94 4.12
CA ILE A 70 20.73 -6.19 4.33
C ILE A 70 21.36 -5.82 2.98
N ALA A 71 21.50 -6.79 2.08
CA ALA A 71 22.11 -6.56 0.77
C ALA A 71 21.35 -5.51 -0.07
N PHE A 72 20.02 -5.49 0.04
CA PHE A 72 19.20 -4.50 -0.65
C PHE A 72 19.28 -3.12 0.04
N ALA A 73 19.25 -3.07 1.37
CA ALA A 73 19.39 -1.81 2.11
C ALA A 73 20.73 -1.11 1.89
N GLU A 74 21.80 -1.86 1.59
CA GLU A 74 23.11 -1.30 1.22
C GLU A 74 23.10 -0.58 -0.14
N GLN A 75 22.10 -0.82 -0.97
CA GLN A 75 21.94 -0.20 -2.29
C GLN A 75 21.03 1.03 -2.25
N LEU A 76 20.25 1.20 -1.18
CA LEU A 76 19.33 2.31 -1.01
C LEU A 76 19.94 3.45 -0.20
N ASP A 77 19.52 4.67 -0.52
CA ASP A 77 19.76 5.84 0.33
C ASP A 77 18.81 5.82 1.54
N PHE A 78 19.35 6.15 2.72
CA PHE A 78 18.53 6.35 3.91
C PHE A 78 17.83 7.73 3.89
N PRO A 79 16.66 7.87 4.51
CA PRO A 79 15.95 6.88 5.33
C PRO A 79 15.23 5.80 4.50
N ILE A 80 15.11 4.61 5.08
CA ILE A 80 14.45 3.44 4.48
C ILE A 80 13.20 3.10 5.30
N ILE A 81 12.09 2.79 4.61
CA ILE A 81 10.87 2.26 5.24
C ILE A 81 10.92 0.73 5.21
N VAL A 82 10.61 0.11 6.36
CA VAL A 82 10.47 -1.34 6.50
C VAL A 82 9.04 -1.64 6.92
N ARG A 83 8.34 -2.48 6.16
CA ARG A 83 6.95 -2.86 6.43
C ARG A 83 6.77 -4.36 6.32
N PRO A 84 6.58 -5.07 7.43
CA PRO A 84 6.22 -6.49 7.39
C PRO A 84 4.88 -6.69 6.69
N SER A 85 4.78 -7.76 5.90
CA SER A 85 3.52 -8.13 5.25
C SER A 85 2.58 -8.80 6.25
N TYR A 86 1.27 -8.53 6.10
CA TYR A 86 0.19 -9.12 6.90
C TYR A 86 0.28 -8.85 8.41
N THR A 87 0.86 -7.72 8.82
CA THR A 87 0.84 -7.28 10.22
C THR A 87 -0.23 -6.21 10.43
N LEU A 88 -0.84 -6.21 11.62
CA LEU A 88 -1.87 -5.23 11.98
C LEU A 88 -1.23 -3.95 12.55
N GLY A 89 -1.78 -2.80 12.16
CA GLY A 89 -1.42 -1.51 12.75
C GLY A 89 0.04 -1.09 12.60
N GLY A 90 0.73 -1.57 11.55
CA GLY A 90 2.15 -1.24 11.33
C GLY A 90 3.11 -1.93 12.29
N ALA A 91 2.66 -2.96 13.03
CA ALA A 91 3.50 -3.69 13.97
C ALA A 91 4.74 -4.28 13.30
N GLY A 92 5.91 -4.08 13.90
CA GLY A 92 7.21 -4.57 13.42
C GLY A 92 7.78 -3.79 12.24
N GLY A 93 7.07 -2.77 11.73
CA GLY A 93 7.57 -1.84 10.73
C GLY A 93 8.19 -0.59 11.35
N GLY A 94 8.80 0.23 10.50
CA GLY A 94 9.36 1.51 10.93
C GLY A 94 10.20 2.17 9.86
N VAL A 95 10.73 3.33 10.21
CA VAL A 95 11.68 4.09 9.40
C VAL A 95 13.07 3.89 9.99
N ALA A 96 13.99 3.48 9.15
CA ALA A 96 15.40 3.35 9.49
C ALA A 96 16.16 4.57 8.96
N GLU A 97 16.82 5.30 9.83
CA GLU A 97 17.63 6.47 9.47
C GLU A 97 19.07 6.08 9.07
N ASN A 98 19.47 4.87 9.38
CA ASN A 98 20.78 4.32 9.10
C ASN A 98 20.74 2.77 9.15
N MET A 99 21.85 2.13 8.80
CA MET A 99 21.96 0.66 8.75
C MET A 99 21.75 -0.01 10.12
N ASP A 100 22.11 0.62 11.22
CA ASP A 100 21.93 0.03 12.56
C ASP A 100 20.45 0.03 12.96
N ASP A 101 19.73 1.11 12.63
CA ASP A 101 18.29 1.16 12.78
C ASP A 101 17.60 0.11 11.89
N PHE A 102 18.05 0.00 10.63
CA PHE A 102 17.52 -0.99 9.69
C PHE A 102 17.64 -2.42 10.24
N LYS A 103 18.81 -2.79 10.71
CA LYS A 103 19.05 -4.13 11.33
C LYS A 103 18.15 -4.40 12.53
N ARG A 104 17.91 -3.38 13.34
CA ARG A 104 17.04 -3.47 14.52
C ARG A 104 15.57 -3.67 14.16
N ILE A 105 15.10 -3.12 13.03
CA ILE A 105 13.72 -3.21 12.56
C ILE A 105 13.51 -4.46 11.70
N ALA A 106 14.41 -4.74 10.77
CA ALA A 106 14.21 -5.76 9.74
C ALA A 106 14.10 -7.18 10.30
N ARG A 107 14.94 -7.55 11.28
CA ARG A 107 14.91 -8.91 11.87
C ARG A 107 13.60 -9.19 12.60
N PRO A 108 13.16 -8.37 13.58
CA PRO A 108 11.86 -8.57 14.22
C PRO A 108 10.70 -8.48 13.25
N GLY A 109 10.80 -7.62 12.23
CA GLY A 109 9.77 -7.48 11.20
C GLY A 109 9.56 -8.77 10.40
N LEU A 110 10.64 -9.45 9.99
CA LEU A 110 10.57 -10.76 9.33
C LEU A 110 9.94 -11.83 10.22
N GLU A 111 10.27 -11.82 11.50
CA GLU A 111 9.73 -12.78 12.47
C GLU A 111 8.24 -12.56 12.76
N LEU A 112 7.78 -11.29 12.72
CA LEU A 112 6.38 -10.92 12.93
C LEU A 112 5.51 -11.19 11.70
N SER A 113 6.07 -11.15 10.50
CA SER A 113 5.32 -11.46 9.28
C SER A 113 4.97 -12.95 9.23
N PRO A 114 3.68 -13.33 9.13
CA PRO A 114 3.25 -14.73 9.06
C PRO A 114 3.84 -15.51 7.88
N ILE A 115 4.32 -14.81 6.87
CA ILE A 115 4.92 -15.38 5.65
C ILE A 115 6.40 -15.00 5.51
N SER A 116 7.03 -14.46 6.59
CA SER A 116 8.42 -14.00 6.60
C SER A 116 8.73 -13.09 5.42
N GLU A 117 7.95 -12.03 5.26
CA GLU A 117 8.06 -11.10 4.15
C GLU A 117 8.11 -9.65 4.64
N LEU A 118 9.07 -8.89 4.12
CA LEU A 118 9.20 -7.44 4.30
C LEU A 118 9.09 -6.72 2.96
N LEU A 119 8.39 -5.61 2.94
CA LEU A 119 8.65 -4.55 1.97
C LEU A 119 9.73 -3.64 2.55
N VAL A 120 10.81 -3.48 1.80
CA VAL A 120 11.91 -2.55 2.08
C VAL A 120 11.92 -1.52 0.96
N GLU A 121 11.73 -0.26 1.28
CA GLU A 121 11.62 0.79 0.27
C GLU A 121 12.25 2.11 0.71
N ARG A 122 12.69 2.91 -0.26
CA ARG A 122 13.15 4.26 -0.03
C ARG A 122 12.05 5.10 0.60
N SER A 123 12.38 5.83 1.66
CA SER A 123 11.43 6.72 2.32
C SER A 123 11.15 7.97 1.47
N LEU A 124 9.87 8.33 1.38
CA LEU A 124 9.41 9.59 0.83
C LEU A 124 8.98 10.58 1.91
N ILE A 125 9.39 10.36 3.17
CA ILE A 125 9.11 11.29 4.27
C ILE A 125 9.58 12.70 3.88
N GLY A 126 8.71 13.67 4.11
CA GLY A 126 8.97 15.08 3.76
C GLY A 126 8.57 15.48 2.35
N TRP A 127 8.17 14.53 1.50
CA TRP A 127 7.58 14.86 0.21
C TRP A 127 6.19 15.44 0.38
N LYS A 128 5.72 16.20 -0.61
CA LYS A 128 4.32 16.61 -0.71
C LYS A 128 3.44 15.43 -1.08
N GLU A 129 2.26 15.37 -0.50
CA GLU A 129 1.28 14.33 -0.75
C GLU A 129 0.04 14.92 -1.43
N TYR A 130 -0.33 14.33 -2.56
CA TYR A 130 -1.52 14.67 -3.32
C TYR A 130 -2.33 13.41 -3.59
N GLU A 131 -3.63 13.55 -3.47
CA GLU A 131 -4.58 12.47 -3.73
C GLU A 131 -5.61 12.90 -4.78
N PHE A 132 -6.21 11.94 -5.46
CA PHE A 132 -7.30 12.19 -6.39
C PHE A 132 -8.45 11.25 -6.07
N GLU A 133 -9.63 11.84 -5.88
CA GLU A 133 -10.87 11.07 -5.86
C GLU A 133 -11.30 10.80 -7.29
N VAL A 134 -11.31 9.52 -7.66
CA VAL A 134 -11.58 9.09 -9.03
C VAL A 134 -12.80 8.17 -9.06
N MET A 135 -13.74 8.45 -9.94
CA MET A 135 -14.88 7.59 -10.22
C MET A 135 -14.78 7.02 -11.64
N ARG A 136 -15.11 5.74 -11.78
CA ARG A 136 -15.16 5.04 -13.06
C ARG A 136 -16.45 4.24 -13.15
N ASP A 137 -17.20 4.38 -14.23
CA ASP A 137 -18.43 3.62 -14.46
C ASP A 137 -18.17 2.34 -15.26
N ILE A 138 -19.22 1.53 -15.45
CA ILE A 138 -19.15 0.28 -16.24
C ILE A 138 -18.94 0.50 -17.73
N ALA A 139 -19.17 1.71 -18.23
CA ALA A 139 -18.94 2.09 -19.63
C ALA A 139 -17.54 2.68 -19.83
N ASP A 140 -16.69 2.60 -18.82
CA ASP A 140 -15.31 3.08 -18.85
C ASP A 140 -15.14 4.61 -18.87
N ASN A 141 -16.18 5.34 -18.49
CA ASN A 141 -16.05 6.77 -18.27
C ASN A 141 -15.35 7.03 -16.95
N VAL A 142 -14.34 7.90 -16.97
CA VAL A 142 -13.53 8.27 -15.81
C VAL A 142 -13.70 9.74 -15.49
N VAL A 143 -13.95 10.05 -14.23
CA VAL A 143 -14.06 11.42 -13.71
C VAL A 143 -13.16 11.58 -12.51
N ILE A 144 -12.32 12.61 -12.51
CA ILE A 144 -11.64 13.09 -11.32
C ILE A 144 -12.60 14.02 -10.60
N VAL A 145 -13.11 13.57 -9.46
CA VAL A 145 -14.11 14.31 -8.67
C VAL A 145 -13.44 15.45 -7.91
N ALA A 146 -12.28 15.20 -7.32
CA ALA A 146 -11.52 16.19 -6.59
C ALA A 146 -10.02 15.87 -6.62
N SER A 147 -9.20 16.91 -6.60
CA SER A 147 -7.80 16.84 -6.20
C SER A 147 -7.69 17.26 -4.75
N VAL A 148 -6.86 16.57 -4.00
CA VAL A 148 -6.69 16.76 -2.56
C VAL A 148 -5.22 16.96 -2.27
N GLU A 149 -4.88 17.93 -1.43
CA GLU A 149 -3.52 18.17 -0.95
C GLU A 149 -3.48 17.99 0.56
N ASN A 150 -2.55 17.18 1.04
CA ASN A 150 -2.20 17.08 2.44
C ASN A 150 -1.12 18.13 2.76
N PHE A 151 -1.41 19.07 3.66
CA PHE A 151 -0.46 20.12 4.03
C PHE A 151 0.72 19.59 4.84
N ASP A 152 0.47 18.58 5.65
CA ASP A 152 1.53 17.88 6.35
C ASP A 152 2.34 17.03 5.36
N PRO A 153 3.66 16.96 5.52
CA PRO A 153 4.49 16.19 4.61
C PRO A 153 4.18 14.69 4.73
N MET A 154 4.47 13.94 3.68
CA MET A 154 4.34 12.49 3.66
C MET A 154 5.02 11.84 4.87
N GLY A 155 4.32 10.89 5.49
CA GLY A 155 4.72 10.25 6.76
C GLY A 155 3.79 10.60 7.92
N VAL A 156 3.00 11.67 7.82
CA VAL A 156 1.86 11.93 8.70
C VAL A 156 0.66 11.16 8.17
N HIS A 157 -0.06 10.46 9.06
CA HIS A 157 -1.24 9.71 8.64
C HIS A 157 -2.32 10.66 8.08
N THR A 158 -2.89 10.35 6.93
CA THR A 158 -3.89 11.19 6.22
C THR A 158 -5.04 11.62 7.13
N GLY A 159 -5.49 10.75 8.03
CA GLY A 159 -6.55 11.07 9.01
C GLY A 159 -6.16 12.10 10.06
N ASP A 160 -4.88 12.37 10.24
CA ASP A 160 -4.31 13.31 11.22
C ASP A 160 -3.74 14.57 10.53
N SER A 161 -3.76 14.61 9.20
CA SER A 161 -3.25 15.71 8.37
C SER A 161 -4.32 16.76 8.08
N ILE A 162 -3.87 18.01 7.88
CA ILE A 162 -4.75 19.07 7.33
C ILE A 162 -4.87 18.84 5.83
N THR A 163 -6.08 18.57 5.40
CA THR A 163 -6.41 18.21 4.01
C THR A 163 -7.21 19.32 3.34
N VAL A 164 -6.83 19.71 2.14
CA VAL A 164 -7.50 20.76 1.35
C VAL A 164 -7.90 20.24 -0.03
N ALA A 165 -9.12 20.50 -0.43
CA ALA A 165 -9.65 20.23 -1.76
C ALA A 165 -10.30 21.50 -2.33
N PRO A 166 -10.03 21.87 -3.60
CA PRO A 166 -9.02 21.29 -4.48
C PRO A 166 -7.59 21.59 -4.02
N ALA A 167 -6.62 20.81 -4.50
CA ALA A 167 -5.20 21.05 -4.23
C ALA A 167 -4.80 22.47 -4.62
N GLN A 168 -4.01 23.14 -3.79
CA GLN A 168 -3.70 24.57 -3.91
C GLN A 168 -2.31 24.84 -4.52
N THR A 169 -1.38 23.87 -4.47
CA THR A 169 0.02 24.09 -4.82
C THR A 169 0.54 23.21 -5.97
N ILE A 170 -0.38 22.62 -6.74
CA ILE A 170 -0.05 21.90 -7.98
C ILE A 170 0.15 22.91 -9.11
#